data_49aedce2ad4942705f6d3c4e8785a550
#
_entry.id   49aedce2ad4942705f6d3c4e8785a550
#
_cell.length_a   1.000
_cell.length_b   1.000
_cell.length_c   1.000
_cell.angle_alpha   90.00
_cell.angle_beta   90.00
_cell.angle_gamma   90.00
#
_symmetry.space_group_name_H-M   'P 1'
#
loop_
_entity.id
_entity.type
_entity.pdbx_description
1 polymer ?
#
loop_
_entity_poly.entity_id
_entity_poly.type
_entity_poly.pdbx_seq_one_letter_code
_entity_poly.pdbx_strand_id
1 'polypeptide(L)'
;MAGASLRIGANTSEFTSQMKSMLTQMKLVTSEYKVEAAQAKALGSQTDLLKAKQTELTAKIKLQTDAIKLQQTNLTAQKQKLTELQATEQKLKEKVAELTAAYKESVKETGKDSEESKKLKAQLDETKEAHAKAENAVKKQEDAIAKNTIKVNESRVALADQQTELKRTEEELNSTGKKWTVFGREITAAGNNMDETGKKTVSLGDIIKANLISSVIINGVKALANGLKTLATAAVGVGSDFESGMSQVAATMGITTEEIAAGSEEFDKLQKAAKEAGATTQFSATQAAEALNYMALAGYDADKSIETLPTVLNLAAAGGMDLATASDMVTDSMSALGDAAGTTESFVDKMAKTSQKSNTNVQQLGEAILTVGGTAKNLAGGVVEMNTVLGIFADNGVKGAEGGTALRNVILSLTAPTDKAKKQMEALGLQVFDANGNMRPLNETFNDLNGILGTMTQGEQTEVLNSIFNKVDLKSVNALLANSGERFDELSGYISDCDGAAADMAATMNDNLQGKVTILKSGLEGLGIAAYEKFKTPLTNAVENITEVIGQLQTDLTDGSLSGALEKIATGFGNLIEKAGEIVAA
;
A
#
# COMPACT_ATOMS: atom_id res chain seq x y z
N MET A 1 -39.31 21.20 9.84
CA MET A 1 -38.12 20.55 9.26
C MET A 1 -37.61 19.31 10.05
N ALA A 2 -38.39 18.76 10.98
CA ALA A 2 -38.03 17.54 11.75
C ALA A 2 -38.25 16.21 10.98
N GLY A 3 -39.07 16.20 9.92
CA GLY A 3 -39.40 14.96 9.21
C GLY A 3 -38.36 14.47 8.20
N ALA A 4 -37.45 15.34 7.73
CA ALA A 4 -36.44 14.95 6.74
C ALA A 4 -35.19 14.28 7.40
N SER A 5 -34.87 14.63 8.64
CA SER A 5 -33.73 14.05 9.36
C SER A 5 -34.03 12.60 9.83
N LEU A 6 -35.29 12.29 10.15
CA LEU A 6 -35.68 10.94 10.60
C LEU A 6 -35.60 9.90 9.47
N ARG A 7 -35.96 10.25 8.22
CA ARG A 7 -35.88 9.34 7.08
C ARG A 7 -34.44 9.03 6.65
N ILE A 8 -33.51 9.93 6.84
CA ILE A 8 -32.09 9.75 6.47
C ILE A 8 -31.37 8.83 7.47
N GLY A 9 -31.71 8.92 8.76
CA GLY A 9 -31.19 8.01 9.78
C GLY A 9 -31.65 6.55 9.55
N ALA A 10 -32.91 6.34 9.19
CA ALA A 10 -33.47 5.03 8.94
C ALA A 10 -32.82 4.32 7.73
N ASN A 11 -32.62 5.00 6.62
CA ASN A 11 -31.96 4.43 5.43
C ASN A 11 -30.49 4.07 5.66
N THR A 12 -29.78 4.83 6.46
CA THR A 12 -28.35 4.53 6.78
C THR A 12 -28.21 3.33 7.71
N SER A 13 -29.11 3.17 8.67
CA SER A 13 -29.10 2.02 9.59
C SER A 13 -29.48 0.72 8.87
N GLU A 14 -30.47 0.77 7.98
CA GLU A 14 -30.88 -0.36 7.15
C GLU A 14 -29.78 -0.80 6.19
N PHE A 15 -29.15 0.14 5.49
CA PHE A 15 -27.99 -0.12 4.63
C PHE A 15 -26.86 -0.78 5.42
N THR A 16 -26.52 -0.26 6.59
CA THR A 16 -25.44 -0.81 7.43
C THR A 16 -25.79 -2.21 7.90
N SER A 17 -27.04 -2.46 8.26
CA SER A 17 -27.53 -3.78 8.68
C SER A 17 -27.46 -4.80 7.54
N GLN A 18 -27.91 -4.43 6.34
CA GLN A 18 -27.85 -5.30 5.16
C GLN A 18 -26.41 -5.61 4.74
N MET A 19 -25.51 -4.62 4.74
CA MET A 19 -24.09 -4.84 4.47
C MET A 19 -23.43 -5.76 5.49
N LYS A 20 -23.75 -5.60 6.79
CA LYS A 20 -23.25 -6.50 7.84
C LYS A 20 -23.76 -7.94 7.66
N SER A 21 -25.02 -8.10 7.29
CA SER A 21 -25.61 -9.42 6.98
C SER A 21 -24.89 -10.09 5.81
N MET A 22 -24.65 -9.38 4.70
CA MET A 22 -23.92 -9.91 3.54
C MET A 22 -22.49 -10.33 3.90
N LEU A 23 -21.77 -9.52 4.69
CA LEU A 23 -20.43 -9.88 5.17
C LEU A 23 -20.44 -11.14 6.05
N THR A 24 -21.48 -11.31 6.87
CA THR A 24 -21.66 -12.51 7.68
C THR A 24 -21.93 -13.73 6.81
N GLN A 25 -22.77 -13.60 5.78
CA GLN A 25 -23.03 -14.67 4.81
C GLN A 25 -21.78 -15.06 4.03
N MET A 26 -20.95 -14.09 3.61
CA MET A 26 -19.66 -14.37 2.97
C MET A 26 -18.71 -15.18 3.86
N LYS A 27 -18.66 -14.86 5.16
CA LYS A 27 -17.89 -15.64 6.14
C LYS A 27 -18.44 -17.06 6.31
N LEU A 28 -19.77 -17.22 6.30
CA LEU A 28 -20.41 -18.53 6.39
C LEU A 28 -20.05 -19.40 5.17
N VAL A 29 -20.19 -18.88 3.96
CA VAL A 29 -19.81 -19.56 2.71
C VAL A 29 -18.33 -20.00 2.75
N THR A 30 -17.43 -19.15 3.27
CA THR A 30 -16.03 -19.52 3.44
C THR A 30 -15.84 -20.63 4.47
N SER A 31 -16.64 -20.64 5.54
CA SER A 31 -16.60 -21.68 6.57
C SER A 31 -17.10 -23.02 6.02
N GLU A 32 -18.19 -23.01 5.27
CA GLU A 32 -18.75 -24.20 4.61
C GLU A 32 -17.74 -24.81 3.62
N TYR A 33 -17.13 -23.97 2.77
CA TYR A 33 -16.05 -24.42 1.88
C TYR A 33 -14.90 -25.11 2.65
N LYS A 34 -14.48 -24.54 3.80
CA LYS A 34 -13.39 -25.16 4.59
C LYS A 34 -13.75 -26.56 5.05
N VAL A 35 -15.02 -26.81 5.40
CA VAL A 35 -15.49 -28.14 5.79
C VAL A 35 -15.51 -29.10 4.59
N GLU A 36 -16.10 -28.67 3.47
CA GLU A 36 -16.15 -29.47 2.23
C GLU A 36 -14.75 -29.75 1.67
N ALA A 37 -13.88 -28.74 1.67
CA ALA A 37 -12.48 -28.90 1.23
C ALA A 37 -11.70 -29.87 2.13
N ALA A 38 -11.94 -29.85 3.46
CA ALA A 38 -11.33 -30.80 4.37
C ALA A 38 -11.82 -32.23 4.12
N GLN A 39 -13.11 -32.42 3.83
CA GLN A 39 -13.69 -33.72 3.50
C GLN A 39 -13.15 -34.24 2.16
N ALA A 40 -13.11 -33.39 1.11
CA ALA A 40 -12.55 -33.75 -0.19
C ALA A 40 -11.07 -34.13 -0.11
N LYS A 41 -10.29 -33.39 0.70
CA LYS A 41 -8.88 -33.71 0.96
C LYS A 41 -8.72 -35.03 1.72
N ALA A 42 -9.58 -35.29 2.71
CA ALA A 42 -9.54 -36.55 3.46
C ALA A 42 -9.85 -37.78 2.58
N LEU A 43 -10.67 -37.58 1.55
CA LEU A 43 -11.01 -38.62 0.56
C LEU A 43 -10.02 -38.70 -0.60
N GLY A 44 -9.03 -37.79 -0.67
CA GLY A 44 -8.07 -37.73 -1.78
C GLY A 44 -8.69 -37.28 -3.12
N SER A 45 -9.89 -36.68 -3.08
CA SER A 45 -10.64 -36.30 -4.28
C SER A 45 -10.31 -34.87 -4.71
N GLN A 46 -9.41 -34.72 -5.66
CA GLN A 46 -9.10 -33.42 -6.28
C GLN A 46 -10.32 -32.81 -6.98
N THR A 47 -11.15 -33.63 -7.60
CA THR A 47 -12.37 -33.19 -8.28
C THR A 47 -13.39 -32.61 -7.31
N ASP A 48 -13.59 -33.22 -6.13
CA ASP A 48 -14.52 -32.69 -5.16
C ASP A 48 -13.98 -31.43 -4.48
N LEU A 49 -12.67 -31.32 -4.31
CA LEU A 49 -12.03 -30.09 -3.86
C LEU A 49 -12.27 -28.92 -4.83
N LEU A 50 -12.11 -29.16 -6.13
CA LEU A 50 -12.38 -28.15 -7.16
C LEU A 50 -13.85 -27.78 -7.25
N LYS A 51 -14.77 -28.76 -7.10
CA LYS A 51 -16.23 -28.49 -7.03
C LYS A 51 -16.60 -27.65 -5.82
N ALA A 52 -16.07 -27.98 -4.64
CA ALA A 52 -16.28 -27.21 -3.43
C ALA A 52 -15.78 -25.75 -3.63
N LYS A 53 -14.62 -25.56 -4.24
CA LYS A 53 -14.08 -24.25 -4.58
C LYS A 53 -14.95 -23.49 -5.58
N GLN A 54 -15.46 -24.15 -6.61
CA GLN A 54 -16.39 -23.57 -7.56
C GLN A 54 -17.68 -23.10 -6.88
N THR A 55 -18.24 -23.93 -5.98
CA THR A 55 -19.43 -23.58 -5.21
C THR A 55 -19.21 -22.36 -4.32
N GLU A 56 -18.09 -22.32 -3.58
CA GLU A 56 -17.68 -21.17 -2.77
C GLU A 56 -17.59 -19.89 -3.59
N LEU A 57 -16.84 -19.93 -4.70
CA LEU A 57 -16.62 -18.76 -5.55
C LEU A 57 -17.93 -18.26 -6.18
N THR A 58 -18.80 -19.17 -6.63
CA THR A 58 -20.09 -18.82 -7.20
C THR A 58 -21.00 -18.13 -6.17
N ALA A 59 -21.03 -18.63 -4.94
CA ALA A 59 -21.79 -18.02 -3.86
C ALA A 59 -21.22 -16.65 -3.44
N LYS A 60 -19.91 -16.53 -3.35
CA LYS A 60 -19.24 -15.26 -3.05
C LYS A 60 -19.47 -14.22 -4.14
N ILE A 61 -19.37 -14.58 -5.41
CA ILE A 61 -19.63 -13.70 -6.55
C ILE A 61 -21.05 -13.15 -6.49
N LYS A 62 -22.03 -14.00 -6.18
CA LYS A 62 -23.42 -13.56 -6.01
C LYS A 62 -23.57 -12.53 -4.90
N LEU A 63 -23.05 -12.85 -3.70
CA LEU A 63 -23.10 -11.95 -2.54
C LEU A 63 -22.35 -10.64 -2.79
N GLN A 64 -21.21 -10.69 -3.46
CA GLN A 64 -20.42 -9.50 -3.83
C GLN A 64 -21.18 -8.62 -4.84
N THR A 65 -21.83 -9.24 -5.81
CA THR A 65 -22.66 -8.54 -6.79
C THR A 65 -23.84 -7.82 -6.13
N ASP A 66 -24.50 -8.48 -5.18
CA ASP A 66 -25.62 -7.88 -4.45
C ASP A 66 -25.16 -6.77 -3.50
N ALA A 67 -23.98 -6.92 -2.87
CA ALA A 67 -23.34 -5.87 -2.07
C ALA A 67 -23.01 -4.62 -2.93
N ILE A 68 -22.47 -4.82 -4.14
CA ILE A 68 -22.19 -3.71 -5.08
C ILE A 68 -23.48 -3.00 -5.48
N LYS A 69 -24.55 -3.72 -5.78
CA LYS A 69 -25.86 -3.10 -6.10
C LYS A 69 -26.37 -2.24 -4.94
N LEU A 70 -26.30 -2.77 -3.72
CA LEU A 70 -26.70 -2.04 -2.50
C LEU A 70 -25.85 -0.78 -2.29
N GLN A 71 -24.54 -0.88 -2.47
CA GLN A 71 -23.61 0.25 -2.39
C GLN A 71 -23.92 1.31 -3.46
N GLN A 72 -24.22 0.90 -4.69
CA GLN A 72 -24.59 1.80 -5.79
C GLN A 72 -25.90 2.53 -5.51
N THR A 73 -26.91 1.84 -4.98
CA THR A 73 -28.19 2.46 -4.58
C THR A 73 -27.96 3.52 -3.50
N ASN A 74 -27.14 3.20 -2.49
CA ASN A 74 -26.78 4.17 -1.45
C ASN A 74 -26.02 5.37 -2.03
N LEU A 75 -25.06 5.13 -2.94
CA LEU A 75 -24.30 6.21 -3.58
C LEU A 75 -25.22 7.13 -4.40
N THR A 76 -26.23 6.59 -5.09
CA THR A 76 -27.22 7.37 -5.81
C THR A 76 -28.05 8.26 -4.86
N ALA A 77 -28.50 7.69 -3.75
CA ALA A 77 -29.23 8.46 -2.72
C ALA A 77 -28.37 9.57 -2.11
N GLN A 78 -27.09 9.31 -1.86
CA GLN A 78 -26.15 10.32 -1.37
C GLN A 78 -25.91 11.45 -2.37
N LYS A 79 -25.84 11.16 -3.66
CA LYS A 79 -25.72 12.16 -4.73
C LYS A 79 -26.97 13.03 -4.84
N GLN A 80 -28.16 12.44 -4.73
CA GLN A 80 -29.41 13.21 -4.66
C GLN A 80 -29.42 14.16 -3.47
N LYS A 81 -29.00 13.67 -2.30
CA LYS A 81 -28.88 14.48 -1.09
C LYS A 81 -27.87 15.62 -1.25
N LEU A 82 -26.75 15.40 -1.93
CA LEU A 82 -25.78 16.45 -2.25
C LEU A 82 -26.43 17.55 -3.08
N THR A 83 -27.20 17.22 -4.12
CA THR A 83 -27.90 18.17 -4.96
C THR A 83 -28.88 19.03 -4.14
N GLU A 84 -29.63 18.43 -3.20
CA GLU A 84 -30.54 19.17 -2.30
C GLU A 84 -29.78 20.12 -1.36
N LEU A 85 -28.63 19.68 -0.82
CA LEU A 85 -27.80 20.51 0.04
C LEU A 85 -27.17 21.68 -0.72
N GLN A 86 -26.68 21.45 -1.93
CA GLN A 86 -26.13 22.49 -2.81
C GLN A 86 -27.20 23.52 -3.20
N ALA A 87 -28.41 23.07 -3.51
CA ALA A 87 -29.52 23.98 -3.78
C ALA A 87 -29.91 24.83 -2.55
N THR A 88 -29.81 24.25 -1.36
CA THR A 88 -30.08 24.96 -0.10
C THR A 88 -28.96 25.98 0.21
N GLU A 89 -27.71 25.58 0.03
CA GLU A 89 -26.53 26.45 0.20
C GLU A 89 -26.61 27.65 -0.76
N GLN A 90 -26.93 27.41 -2.04
CA GLN A 90 -27.04 28.47 -3.04
C GLN A 90 -28.15 29.47 -2.69
N LYS A 91 -29.32 29.01 -2.25
CA LYS A 91 -30.41 29.90 -1.78
C LYS A 91 -30.00 30.75 -0.59
N LEU A 92 -29.27 30.19 0.38
CA LEU A 92 -28.77 30.92 1.53
C LEU A 92 -27.71 31.94 1.12
N LYS A 93 -26.84 31.60 0.17
CA LYS A 93 -25.83 32.52 -0.40
C LYS A 93 -26.48 33.73 -1.08
N GLU A 94 -27.52 33.51 -1.87
CA GLU A 94 -28.30 34.57 -2.51
C GLU A 94 -28.98 35.45 -1.46
N LYS A 95 -29.55 34.82 -0.41
CA LYS A 95 -30.18 35.57 0.70
C LYS A 95 -29.20 36.41 1.52
N VAL A 96 -27.97 35.91 1.72
CA VAL A 96 -26.88 36.68 2.34
C VAL A 96 -26.53 37.91 1.50
N ALA A 97 -26.48 37.76 0.17
CA ALA A 97 -26.19 38.87 -0.75
C ALA A 97 -27.31 39.93 -0.69
N GLU A 98 -28.57 39.50 -0.76
CA GLU A 98 -29.75 40.36 -0.66
C GLU A 98 -29.77 41.16 0.66
N LEU A 99 -29.63 40.46 1.79
CA LEU A 99 -29.62 41.08 3.11
C LEU A 99 -28.39 41.98 3.33
N THR A 100 -27.26 41.66 2.72
CA THR A 100 -26.07 42.52 2.75
C THR A 100 -26.31 43.82 2.01
N ALA A 101 -26.97 43.79 0.85
CA ALA A 101 -27.33 44.99 0.10
C ALA A 101 -28.35 45.84 0.88
N ALA A 102 -29.41 45.19 1.36
CA ALA A 102 -30.46 45.89 2.15
C ALA A 102 -29.91 46.53 3.41
N TYR A 103 -29.03 45.84 4.13
CA TYR A 103 -28.37 46.40 5.33
C TYR A 103 -27.51 47.63 4.99
N LYS A 104 -26.71 47.56 3.90
CA LYS A 104 -25.90 48.71 3.46
C LYS A 104 -26.74 49.90 3.08
N GLU A 105 -27.86 49.69 2.42
CA GLU A 105 -28.78 50.74 2.02
C GLU A 105 -29.46 51.38 3.25
N SER A 106 -30.00 50.56 4.16
CA SER A 106 -30.60 51.03 5.40
C SER A 106 -29.61 51.83 6.27
N VAL A 107 -28.35 51.40 6.39
CA VAL A 107 -27.30 52.12 7.10
C VAL A 107 -27.01 53.48 6.46
N LYS A 108 -27.09 53.60 5.14
CA LYS A 108 -26.87 54.84 4.39
C LYS A 108 -28.03 55.81 4.58
N GLU A 109 -29.28 55.32 4.62
CA GLU A 109 -30.47 56.12 4.70
C GLU A 109 -30.84 56.55 6.13
N THR A 110 -30.78 55.61 7.09
CA THR A 110 -31.30 55.80 8.45
C THR A 110 -30.25 55.73 9.54
N GLY A 111 -28.99 55.39 9.18
CA GLY A 111 -27.88 55.25 10.12
C GLY A 111 -27.77 53.84 10.70
N LYS A 112 -26.57 53.49 11.20
CA LYS A 112 -26.23 52.17 11.71
C LYS A 112 -27.01 51.76 12.96
N ASP A 113 -27.43 52.75 13.75
CA ASP A 113 -28.09 52.53 15.04
C ASP A 113 -29.63 52.55 14.96
N SER A 114 -30.20 52.73 13.77
CA SER A 114 -31.64 52.62 13.56
C SER A 114 -32.14 51.20 13.87
N GLU A 115 -33.39 51.11 14.32
CA GLU A 115 -34.04 49.83 14.63
C GLU A 115 -34.12 48.92 13.38
N GLU A 116 -34.30 49.53 12.20
CA GLU A 116 -34.32 48.81 10.91
C GLU A 116 -32.95 48.25 10.55
N SER A 117 -31.88 49.04 10.65
CA SER A 117 -30.51 48.59 10.42
C SER A 117 -30.09 47.47 11.38
N LYS A 118 -30.43 47.58 12.66
CA LYS A 118 -30.17 46.53 13.66
C LYS A 118 -30.89 45.23 13.34
N LYS A 119 -32.17 45.30 12.93
CA LYS A 119 -32.96 44.15 12.55
C LYS A 119 -32.41 43.46 11.30
N LEU A 120 -32.04 44.23 10.28
CA LEU A 120 -31.42 43.69 9.06
C LEU A 120 -30.06 43.04 9.35
N LYS A 121 -29.28 43.65 10.25
CA LYS A 121 -28.01 43.06 10.67
C LYS A 121 -28.21 41.74 11.39
N ALA A 122 -29.14 41.62 12.31
CA ALA A 122 -29.44 40.38 13.01
C ALA A 122 -29.85 39.26 12.03
N GLN A 123 -30.73 39.58 11.07
CA GLN A 123 -31.13 38.66 10.03
C GLN A 123 -29.96 38.24 9.13
N LEU A 124 -29.07 39.17 8.78
CA LEU A 124 -27.88 38.90 8.00
C LEU A 124 -26.93 37.95 8.74
N ASP A 125 -26.67 38.22 10.03
CA ASP A 125 -25.74 37.40 10.83
C ASP A 125 -26.32 35.99 11.04
N GLU A 126 -27.63 35.84 11.29
CA GLU A 126 -28.31 34.52 11.34
C GLU A 126 -28.24 33.79 10.00
N THR A 127 -28.46 34.48 8.90
CA THR A 127 -28.42 33.86 7.55
C THR A 127 -27.01 33.44 7.16
N LYS A 128 -25.98 34.22 7.54
CA LYS A 128 -24.57 33.85 7.37
C LYS A 128 -24.20 32.59 8.15
N GLU A 129 -24.67 32.48 9.40
CA GLU A 129 -24.44 31.25 10.19
C GLU A 129 -25.13 30.04 9.54
N ALA A 130 -26.37 30.22 9.04
CA ALA A 130 -27.08 29.18 8.34
C ALA A 130 -26.37 28.77 7.02
N HIS A 131 -25.82 29.74 6.27
CA HIS A 131 -25.02 29.48 5.08
C HIS A 131 -23.75 28.68 5.40
N ALA A 132 -22.99 29.08 6.41
CA ALA A 132 -21.80 28.36 6.84
C ALA A 132 -22.10 26.91 7.28
N LYS A 133 -23.25 26.68 7.95
CA LYS A 133 -23.70 25.32 8.29
C LYS A 133 -24.06 24.52 7.05
N ALA A 134 -24.70 25.13 6.05
CA ALA A 134 -25.05 24.47 4.78
C ALA A 134 -23.80 24.12 3.96
N GLU A 135 -22.84 25.02 3.86
CA GLU A 135 -21.54 24.80 3.21
C GLU A 135 -20.78 23.62 3.83
N ASN A 136 -20.71 23.57 5.16
CA ASN A 136 -20.12 22.45 5.88
C ASN A 136 -20.88 21.12 5.64
N ALA A 137 -22.20 21.17 5.49
CA ALA A 137 -23.01 19.99 5.20
C ALA A 137 -22.75 19.47 3.77
N VAL A 138 -22.59 20.36 2.78
CA VAL A 138 -22.18 20.02 1.42
C VAL A 138 -20.84 19.33 1.42
N LYS A 139 -19.83 19.92 2.04
CA LYS A 139 -18.47 19.33 2.12
C LYS A 139 -18.47 17.93 2.76
N LYS A 140 -19.16 17.77 3.88
CA LYS A 140 -19.28 16.45 4.55
C LYS A 140 -19.96 15.41 3.64
N GLN A 141 -20.95 15.83 2.86
CA GLN A 141 -21.64 14.93 1.93
C GLN A 141 -20.76 14.54 0.74
N GLU A 142 -19.96 15.47 0.22
CA GLU A 142 -18.96 15.21 -0.83
C GLU A 142 -17.91 14.20 -0.35
N ASP A 143 -17.35 14.39 0.85
CA ASP A 143 -16.41 13.47 1.47
C ASP A 143 -17.01 12.06 1.65
N ALA A 144 -18.28 11.98 2.05
CA ALA A 144 -18.98 10.71 2.20
C ALA A 144 -19.18 10.00 0.85
N ILE A 145 -19.49 10.75 -0.21
CA ILE A 145 -19.61 10.22 -1.58
C ILE A 145 -18.26 9.72 -2.08
N ALA A 146 -17.19 10.47 -1.87
CA ALA A 146 -15.84 10.07 -2.27
C ALA A 146 -15.44 8.74 -1.59
N LYS A 147 -15.59 8.63 -0.27
CA LYS A 147 -15.31 7.42 0.49
C LYS A 147 -16.13 6.21 0.03
N ASN A 148 -17.42 6.42 -0.26
CA ASN A 148 -18.28 5.33 -0.75
C ASN A 148 -17.96 4.95 -2.18
N THR A 149 -17.53 5.89 -3.03
CA THR A 149 -17.07 5.60 -4.39
C THR A 149 -15.84 4.70 -4.37
N ILE A 150 -14.87 4.98 -3.50
CA ILE A 150 -13.69 4.13 -3.29
C ILE A 150 -14.12 2.71 -2.91
N LYS A 151 -15.00 2.56 -1.92
CA LYS A 151 -15.50 1.24 -1.50
C LYS A 151 -16.21 0.46 -2.60
N VAL A 152 -16.97 1.14 -3.46
CA VAL A 152 -17.61 0.51 -4.64
C VAL A 152 -16.54 0.00 -5.60
N ASN A 153 -15.50 0.78 -5.84
CA ASN A 153 -14.41 0.36 -6.74
C ASN A 153 -13.62 -0.82 -6.17
N GLU A 154 -13.27 -0.80 -4.89
CA GLU A 154 -12.63 -1.94 -4.19
C GLU A 154 -13.50 -3.20 -4.30
N SER A 155 -14.81 -3.07 -4.09
CA SER A 155 -15.75 -4.18 -4.23
C SER A 155 -15.80 -4.74 -5.66
N ARG A 156 -15.66 -3.88 -6.68
CA ARG A 156 -15.60 -4.30 -8.10
C ARG A 156 -14.31 -5.02 -8.44
N VAL A 157 -13.18 -4.57 -7.91
CA VAL A 157 -11.89 -5.25 -8.07
C VAL A 157 -11.99 -6.65 -7.46
N ALA A 158 -12.44 -6.77 -6.22
CA ALA A 158 -12.63 -8.05 -5.56
C ALA A 158 -13.57 -9.00 -6.32
N LEU A 159 -14.62 -8.47 -6.96
CA LEU A 159 -15.51 -9.26 -7.82
C LEU A 159 -14.79 -9.78 -9.07
N ALA A 160 -13.99 -8.94 -9.72
CA ALA A 160 -13.21 -9.33 -10.90
C ALA A 160 -12.19 -10.43 -10.57
N ASP A 161 -11.52 -10.32 -9.43
CA ASP A 161 -10.57 -11.33 -8.96
C ASP A 161 -11.27 -12.67 -8.70
N GLN A 162 -12.42 -12.66 -8.03
CA GLN A 162 -13.22 -13.86 -7.78
C GLN A 162 -13.72 -14.51 -9.08
N GLN A 163 -14.14 -13.71 -10.06
CA GLN A 163 -14.55 -14.21 -11.39
C GLN A 163 -13.38 -14.84 -12.14
N THR A 164 -12.19 -14.27 -12.06
CA THR A 164 -10.97 -14.81 -12.66
C THR A 164 -10.60 -16.15 -12.00
N GLU A 165 -10.67 -16.23 -10.67
CA GLU A 165 -10.39 -17.45 -9.93
C GLU A 165 -11.44 -18.55 -10.24
N LEU A 166 -12.72 -18.19 -10.38
CA LEU A 166 -13.77 -19.12 -10.79
C LEU A 166 -13.47 -19.71 -12.16
N LYS A 167 -13.12 -18.88 -13.13
CA LYS A 167 -12.77 -19.33 -14.49
C LYS A 167 -11.60 -20.32 -14.48
N ARG A 168 -10.53 -20.03 -13.73
CA ARG A 168 -9.40 -20.95 -13.56
C ARG A 168 -9.84 -22.27 -12.92
N THR A 169 -10.66 -22.23 -11.88
CA THR A 169 -11.19 -23.42 -11.21
C THR A 169 -12.03 -24.28 -12.16
N GLU A 170 -12.84 -23.67 -13.02
CA GLU A 170 -13.64 -24.35 -14.05
C GLU A 170 -12.76 -24.97 -15.14
N GLU A 171 -11.71 -24.29 -15.58
CA GLU A 171 -10.74 -24.83 -16.54
C GLU A 171 -10.00 -26.04 -15.96
N GLU A 172 -9.57 -25.97 -14.71
CA GLU A 172 -8.93 -27.09 -13.99
C GLU A 172 -9.89 -28.27 -13.82
N LEU A 173 -11.14 -28.02 -13.42
CA LEU A 173 -12.17 -29.04 -13.26
C LEU A 173 -12.44 -29.77 -14.58
N ASN A 174 -12.56 -29.01 -15.68
CA ASN A 174 -12.77 -29.59 -17.02
C ASN A 174 -11.56 -30.41 -17.48
N SER A 175 -10.33 -29.97 -17.20
CA SER A 175 -9.11 -30.71 -17.55
C SER A 175 -8.99 -31.99 -16.73
N THR A 176 -9.31 -31.92 -15.43
CA THR A 176 -9.30 -33.09 -14.55
C THR A 176 -10.37 -34.10 -14.94
N GLY A 177 -11.58 -33.67 -15.27
CA GLY A 177 -12.65 -34.55 -15.76
C GLY A 177 -12.29 -35.28 -17.05
N LYS A 178 -11.59 -34.64 -17.99
CA LYS A 178 -11.09 -35.28 -19.22
C LYS A 178 -10.01 -36.31 -18.91
N LYS A 179 -9.10 -36.01 -18.00
CA LYS A 179 -8.05 -36.97 -17.58
C LYS A 179 -8.64 -38.21 -16.92
N TRP A 180 -9.63 -38.07 -16.07
CA TRP A 180 -10.30 -39.19 -15.40
C TRP A 180 -11.12 -40.07 -16.37
N THR A 181 -11.75 -39.51 -17.40
CA THR A 181 -12.46 -40.29 -18.43
C THR A 181 -11.50 -41.11 -19.31
N VAL A 182 -10.32 -40.59 -19.61
CA VAL A 182 -9.27 -41.37 -20.31
C VAL A 182 -8.73 -42.48 -19.41
N PHE A 183 -8.38 -42.16 -18.16
CA PHE A 183 -7.87 -43.13 -17.19
C PHE A 183 -8.93 -44.20 -16.84
N GLY A 184 -10.20 -43.85 -16.69
CA GLY A 184 -11.28 -44.82 -16.47
C GLY A 184 -11.48 -45.78 -17.63
N ARG A 185 -11.30 -45.35 -18.87
CA ARG A 185 -11.33 -46.24 -20.07
C ARG A 185 -10.16 -47.21 -20.07
N GLU A 186 -8.98 -46.74 -19.67
CA GLU A 186 -7.77 -47.58 -19.60
C GLU A 186 -7.84 -48.62 -18.48
N ILE A 187 -8.36 -48.25 -17.30
CA ILE A 187 -8.60 -49.18 -16.19
C ILE A 187 -9.65 -50.23 -16.57
N THR A 188 -10.71 -49.86 -17.27
CA THR A 188 -11.72 -50.81 -17.73
C THR A 188 -11.15 -51.78 -18.77
N ALA A 189 -10.28 -51.30 -19.64
CA ALA A 189 -9.56 -52.15 -20.61
C ALA A 189 -8.55 -53.09 -19.92
N ALA A 190 -7.82 -52.60 -18.91
CA ALA A 190 -6.91 -53.41 -18.11
C ALA A 190 -7.64 -54.46 -17.23
N GLY A 191 -8.80 -54.06 -16.65
CA GLY A 191 -9.62 -54.97 -15.86
C GLY A 191 -10.19 -56.13 -16.66
N ASN A 192 -10.58 -55.90 -17.91
CA ASN A 192 -11.09 -56.94 -18.79
C ASN A 192 -9.98 -57.92 -19.26
N ASN A 193 -8.71 -57.52 -19.21
CA ASN A 193 -7.58 -58.39 -19.51
C ASN A 193 -7.02 -59.18 -18.31
N MET A 194 -7.45 -58.88 -17.08
CA MET A 194 -6.99 -59.58 -15.86
C MET A 194 -7.89 -60.73 -15.41
N ASP A 195 -9.01 -60.97 -16.06
CA ASP A 195 -9.97 -62.02 -15.69
C ASP A 195 -9.60 -63.43 -16.23
N GLU A 196 -8.51 -63.55 -16.99
CA GLU A 196 -8.07 -64.84 -17.51
C GLU A 196 -6.93 -65.51 -16.74
N THR A 197 -6.34 -64.90 -15.72
CA THR A 197 -5.30 -65.50 -14.88
C THR A 197 -5.67 -65.49 -13.39
N GLY A 198 -6.48 -66.47 -12.97
CA GLY A 198 -6.93 -66.64 -11.63
C GLY A 198 -5.84 -66.67 -10.56
N LYS A 199 -5.64 -65.57 -9.81
CA LYS A 199 -5.02 -65.53 -8.50
C LYS A 199 -5.79 -64.56 -7.59
N LYS A 200 -6.15 -65.05 -6.41
CA LYS A 200 -6.95 -64.39 -5.37
C LYS A 200 -6.49 -62.96 -5.08
N THR A 201 -7.33 -62.02 -5.36
CA THR A 201 -7.20 -60.64 -4.86
C THR A 201 -7.73 -60.56 -3.46
N VAL A 202 -6.93 -60.05 -2.52
CA VAL A 202 -7.37 -59.68 -1.18
C VAL A 202 -8.33 -58.48 -1.32
N SER A 203 -9.55 -58.68 -0.86
CA SER A 203 -10.61 -57.64 -0.98
C SER A 203 -10.23 -56.39 -0.20
N LEU A 204 -10.47 -55.21 -0.78
CA LEU A 204 -10.33 -53.92 -0.12
C LEU A 204 -11.16 -53.87 1.21
N GLY A 205 -12.23 -54.68 1.32
CA GLY A 205 -13.02 -54.86 2.51
C GLY A 205 -12.31 -55.56 3.69
N ASP A 206 -11.34 -56.41 3.41
CA ASP A 206 -10.54 -57.10 4.42
C ASP A 206 -9.43 -56.21 4.97
N ILE A 207 -8.94 -55.27 4.20
CA ILE A 207 -7.98 -54.24 4.60
C ILE A 207 -8.68 -53.20 5.52
N ILE A 208 -9.96 -52.88 5.26
CA ILE A 208 -10.74 -51.95 6.06
C ILE A 208 -11.09 -52.52 7.44
N LYS A 209 -11.34 -53.84 7.54
CA LYS A 209 -11.67 -54.51 8.85
C LYS A 209 -10.46 -54.62 9.78
N ALA A 210 -9.25 -54.73 9.27
CA ALA A 210 -8.02 -54.79 10.08
C ALA A 210 -7.67 -53.41 10.72
N ASN A 211 -8.20 -52.30 10.20
CA ASN A 211 -7.86 -50.96 10.63
C ASN A 211 -8.80 -50.33 11.70
N LEU A 212 -9.79 -51.09 12.21
CA LEU A 212 -10.81 -50.54 13.11
C LEU A 212 -10.47 -50.57 14.62
N ILE A 213 -9.27 -51.07 15.01
CA ILE A 213 -8.92 -51.23 16.45
C ILE A 213 -7.94 -50.15 16.96
N SER A 214 -7.47 -49.23 16.10
CA SER A 214 -6.52 -48.19 16.54
C SER A 214 -6.98 -46.74 16.35
N SER A 215 -8.28 -46.49 16.30
CA SER A 215 -8.85 -45.19 15.94
C SER A 215 -8.51 -44.01 16.88
N VAL A 216 -8.19 -44.27 18.17
CA VAL A 216 -7.86 -43.20 19.14
C VAL A 216 -6.39 -42.77 19.06
N ILE A 217 -5.49 -43.72 18.84
CA ILE A 217 -4.04 -43.39 18.67
C ILE A 217 -3.79 -42.79 17.29
N ILE A 218 -4.46 -43.31 16.26
CA ILE A 218 -4.32 -42.80 14.88
C ILE A 218 -4.87 -41.37 14.75
N ASN A 219 -5.94 -41.00 15.45
CA ASN A 219 -6.46 -39.63 15.39
C ASN A 219 -5.54 -38.61 16.09
N GLY A 220 -4.86 -38.99 17.17
CA GLY A 220 -3.86 -38.16 17.83
C GLY A 220 -2.63 -37.95 16.94
N VAL A 221 -2.11 -39.04 16.36
CA VAL A 221 -0.95 -38.99 15.41
C VAL A 221 -1.32 -38.26 14.12
N LYS A 222 -2.54 -38.45 13.58
CA LYS A 222 -3.02 -37.69 12.42
C LYS A 222 -3.20 -36.22 12.70
N ALA A 223 -3.65 -35.81 13.89
CA ALA A 223 -3.74 -34.40 14.27
C ALA A 223 -2.35 -33.77 14.39
N LEU A 224 -1.36 -34.48 14.95
CA LEU A 224 0.03 -34.03 15.00
C LEU A 224 0.64 -33.98 13.58
N ALA A 225 0.46 -35.02 12.78
CA ALA A 225 0.95 -35.07 11.40
C ALA A 225 0.31 -33.98 10.51
N ASN A 226 -0.97 -33.70 10.68
CA ASN A 226 -1.64 -32.61 9.98
C ASN A 226 -1.17 -31.24 10.45
N GLY A 227 -0.89 -31.07 11.73
CA GLY A 227 -0.27 -29.86 12.28
C GLY A 227 1.12 -29.61 11.73
N LEU A 228 1.97 -30.66 11.71
CA LEU A 228 3.32 -30.63 11.13
C LEU A 228 3.29 -30.42 9.61
N LYS A 229 2.36 -31.05 8.90
CA LYS A 229 2.16 -30.84 7.46
C LYS A 229 1.74 -29.39 7.15
N THR A 230 0.89 -28.79 7.98
CA THR A 230 0.49 -27.39 7.80
C THR A 230 1.66 -26.44 8.06
N LEU A 231 2.47 -26.71 9.08
CA LEU A 231 3.69 -25.96 9.38
C LEU A 231 4.73 -26.12 8.27
N ALA A 232 4.96 -27.32 7.79
CA ALA A 232 5.90 -27.58 6.68
C ALA A 232 5.45 -26.88 5.39
N THR A 233 4.15 -26.93 5.06
CA THR A 233 3.62 -26.26 3.87
C THR A 233 3.73 -24.74 3.99
N ALA A 234 3.47 -24.16 5.17
CA ALA A 234 3.64 -22.75 5.44
C ALA A 234 5.13 -22.34 5.35
N ALA A 235 6.03 -23.14 5.94
CA ALA A 235 7.47 -22.89 5.88
C ALA A 235 8.01 -22.95 4.44
N VAL A 236 7.55 -23.91 3.63
CA VAL A 236 7.94 -24.00 2.21
C VAL A 236 7.46 -22.78 1.42
N GLY A 237 6.22 -22.31 1.64
CA GLY A 237 5.70 -21.11 0.99
C GLY A 237 6.54 -19.87 1.34
N VAL A 238 6.67 -19.58 2.63
CA VAL A 238 7.43 -18.43 3.12
C VAL A 238 8.91 -18.47 2.71
N GLY A 239 9.52 -19.66 2.82
CA GLY A 239 10.93 -19.84 2.45
C GLY A 239 11.18 -19.69 0.93
N SER A 240 10.27 -20.21 0.11
CA SER A 240 10.32 -20.06 -1.35
C SER A 240 10.14 -18.61 -1.78
N ASP A 241 9.22 -17.87 -1.15
CA ASP A 241 8.99 -16.45 -1.45
C ASP A 241 10.22 -15.61 -1.08
N PHE A 242 10.83 -15.88 0.08
CA PHE A 242 12.08 -15.24 0.49
C PHE A 242 13.24 -15.56 -0.46
N GLU A 243 13.40 -16.83 -0.83
CA GLU A 243 14.43 -17.25 -1.79
C GLU A 243 14.25 -16.58 -3.14
N SER A 244 13.01 -16.50 -3.64
CA SER A 244 12.69 -15.81 -4.88
C SER A 244 13.04 -14.33 -4.81
N GLY A 245 12.70 -13.64 -3.70
CA GLY A 245 13.09 -12.25 -3.46
C GLY A 245 14.60 -12.05 -3.45
N MET A 246 15.33 -12.92 -2.75
CA MET A 246 16.81 -12.86 -2.71
C MET A 246 17.45 -13.21 -4.05
N SER A 247 16.87 -14.12 -4.83
CA SER A 247 17.33 -14.40 -6.19
C SER A 247 17.18 -13.19 -7.10
N GLN A 248 16.12 -12.40 -6.90
CA GLN A 248 15.93 -11.15 -7.64
C GLN A 248 16.96 -10.10 -7.23
N VAL A 249 17.29 -9.97 -5.94
CA VAL A 249 18.38 -9.11 -5.46
C VAL A 249 19.71 -9.49 -6.10
N ALA A 250 20.04 -10.78 -6.08
CA ALA A 250 21.26 -11.30 -6.70
C ALA A 250 21.33 -10.95 -8.20
N ALA A 251 20.24 -11.23 -8.93
CA ALA A 251 20.17 -10.95 -10.37
C ALA A 251 20.33 -9.44 -10.66
N THR A 252 19.73 -8.58 -9.85
CA THR A 252 19.82 -7.11 -10.00
C THR A 252 21.22 -6.59 -9.69
N MET A 253 21.91 -7.16 -8.68
CA MET A 253 23.29 -6.82 -8.33
C MET A 253 24.34 -7.48 -9.23
N GLY A 254 23.92 -8.40 -10.12
CA GLY A 254 24.83 -9.14 -11.01
C GLY A 254 25.57 -10.28 -10.34
N ILE A 255 25.10 -10.75 -9.17
CA ILE A 255 25.64 -11.94 -8.48
C ILE A 255 25.12 -13.20 -9.19
N THR A 256 26.02 -14.00 -9.71
CA THR A 256 25.67 -15.17 -10.51
C THR A 256 25.30 -16.39 -9.65
N THR A 257 24.58 -17.34 -10.26
CA THR A 257 24.22 -18.61 -9.60
C THR A 257 25.45 -19.41 -9.18
N GLU A 258 26.53 -19.36 -9.99
CA GLU A 258 27.81 -19.99 -9.71
C GLU A 258 28.50 -19.38 -8.49
N GLU A 259 28.47 -18.06 -8.34
CA GLU A 259 29.02 -17.36 -7.17
C GLU A 259 28.22 -17.69 -5.90
N ILE A 260 26.89 -17.73 -5.98
CA ILE A 260 26.03 -18.15 -4.86
C ILE A 260 26.34 -19.60 -4.46
N ALA A 261 26.47 -20.50 -5.42
CA ALA A 261 26.80 -21.91 -5.18
C ALA A 261 28.22 -22.08 -4.59
N ALA A 262 29.15 -21.18 -4.93
CA ALA A 262 30.50 -21.14 -4.37
C ALA A 262 30.57 -20.49 -2.97
N GLY A 263 29.49 -19.93 -2.44
CA GLY A 263 29.43 -19.24 -1.15
C GLY A 263 29.82 -17.76 -1.26
N SER A 264 29.05 -16.98 -1.99
CA SER A 264 29.23 -15.53 -2.10
C SER A 264 29.02 -14.86 -0.75
N GLU A 265 30.07 -14.30 -0.18
CA GLU A 265 30.03 -13.56 1.10
C GLU A 265 29.07 -12.36 1.01
N GLU A 266 29.04 -11.71 -0.14
CA GLU A 266 28.17 -10.56 -0.40
C GLU A 266 26.69 -10.97 -0.35
N PHE A 267 26.32 -12.06 -1.01
CA PHE A 267 24.96 -12.60 -0.99
C PHE A 267 24.53 -13.06 0.40
N ASP A 268 25.43 -13.71 1.14
CA ASP A 268 25.18 -14.17 2.50
C ASP A 268 24.94 -12.98 3.46
N LYS A 269 25.68 -11.89 3.31
CA LYS A 269 25.46 -10.65 4.10
C LYS A 269 24.09 -10.05 3.81
N LEU A 270 23.68 -9.96 2.54
CA LEU A 270 22.37 -9.46 2.15
C LEU A 270 21.23 -10.32 2.70
N GLN A 271 21.35 -11.65 2.58
CA GLN A 271 20.36 -12.57 3.17
C GLN A 271 20.26 -12.41 4.69
N LYS A 272 21.41 -12.30 5.37
CA LYS A 272 21.44 -12.10 6.80
C LYS A 272 20.75 -10.80 7.20
N ALA A 273 21.05 -9.69 6.53
CA ALA A 273 20.42 -8.40 6.79
C ALA A 273 18.88 -8.44 6.61
N ALA A 274 18.40 -9.09 5.55
CA ALA A 274 16.98 -9.25 5.33
C ALA A 274 16.30 -10.10 6.42
N LYS A 275 16.93 -11.19 6.86
CA LYS A 275 16.43 -12.04 7.95
C LYS A 275 16.44 -11.32 9.30
N GLU A 276 17.48 -10.55 9.61
CA GLU A 276 17.56 -9.73 10.83
C GLU A 276 16.48 -8.66 10.85
N ALA A 277 16.23 -7.99 9.70
CA ALA A 277 15.14 -7.05 9.55
C ALA A 277 13.77 -7.71 9.85
N GLY A 278 13.53 -8.90 9.28
CA GLY A 278 12.32 -9.65 9.52
C GLY A 278 12.14 -10.13 10.96
N ALA A 279 13.24 -10.41 11.67
CA ALA A 279 13.19 -10.87 13.05
C ALA A 279 12.98 -9.73 14.07
N THR A 280 13.39 -8.50 13.73
CA THR A 280 13.48 -7.38 14.68
C THR A 280 12.48 -6.26 14.42
N THR A 281 11.82 -6.24 13.24
CA THR A 281 10.92 -5.17 12.86
C THR A 281 9.50 -5.68 12.54
N GLN A 282 8.60 -4.77 12.20
CA GLN A 282 7.24 -5.12 11.74
C GLN A 282 7.21 -5.68 10.30
N PHE A 283 8.30 -5.56 9.57
CA PHE A 283 8.41 -6.02 8.18
C PHE A 283 8.96 -7.43 8.14
N SER A 284 8.52 -8.22 7.15
CA SER A 284 9.02 -9.58 6.99
C SER A 284 10.39 -9.61 6.31
N ALA A 285 11.10 -10.74 6.41
CA ALA A 285 12.36 -10.93 5.70
C ALA A 285 12.17 -10.83 4.16
N THR A 286 11.04 -11.30 3.65
CA THR A 286 10.68 -11.19 2.22
C THR A 286 10.51 -9.73 1.81
N GLN A 287 9.81 -8.91 2.60
CA GLN A 287 9.69 -7.48 2.35
C GLN A 287 11.04 -6.76 2.43
N ALA A 288 11.91 -7.16 3.35
CA ALA A 288 13.27 -6.62 3.42
C ALA A 288 14.11 -7.00 2.19
N ALA A 289 13.94 -8.20 1.63
CA ALA A 289 14.56 -8.58 0.36
C ALA A 289 14.05 -7.73 -0.81
N GLU A 290 12.74 -7.44 -0.86
CA GLU A 290 12.17 -6.52 -1.85
C GLU A 290 12.79 -5.12 -1.73
N ALA A 291 12.94 -4.59 -0.51
CA ALA A 291 13.60 -3.30 -0.28
C ALA A 291 15.06 -3.29 -0.77
N LEU A 292 15.82 -4.35 -0.47
CA LEU A 292 17.19 -4.50 -0.99
C LEU A 292 17.23 -4.52 -2.52
N ASN A 293 16.24 -5.12 -3.18
CA ASN A 293 16.14 -5.10 -4.63
C ASN A 293 15.93 -3.68 -5.19
N TYR A 294 15.09 -2.84 -4.56
CA TYR A 294 14.95 -1.44 -4.97
C TYR A 294 16.24 -0.65 -4.80
N MET A 295 17.01 -0.91 -3.72
CA MET A 295 18.32 -0.30 -3.52
C MET A 295 19.32 -0.76 -4.60
N ALA A 296 19.30 -2.04 -4.97
CA ALA A 296 20.11 -2.58 -6.06
C ALA A 296 19.74 -1.94 -7.42
N LEU A 297 18.45 -1.77 -7.71
CA LEU A 297 17.98 -1.07 -8.91
C LEU A 297 18.47 0.38 -8.97
N ALA A 298 18.58 1.04 -7.81
CA ALA A 298 19.16 2.39 -7.70
C ALA A 298 20.69 2.40 -7.81
N GLY A 299 21.34 1.25 -8.00
CA GLY A 299 22.77 1.10 -8.15
C GLY A 299 23.56 1.07 -6.84
N TYR A 300 22.90 0.78 -5.71
CA TYR A 300 23.59 0.56 -4.44
C TYR A 300 24.26 -0.83 -4.46
N ASP A 301 25.49 -0.89 -3.99
CA ASP A 301 26.16 -2.16 -3.70
C ASP A 301 25.59 -2.81 -2.42
N ALA A 302 26.05 -4.01 -2.11
CA ALA A 302 25.55 -4.77 -0.97
C ALA A 302 25.80 -4.04 0.36
N ASP A 303 27.01 -3.52 0.59
CA ASP A 303 27.35 -2.85 1.84
C ASP A 303 26.50 -1.60 2.06
N LYS A 304 26.34 -0.77 1.04
CA LYS A 304 25.48 0.42 1.08
C LYS A 304 23.99 0.07 1.25
N SER A 305 23.53 -0.99 0.60
CA SER A 305 22.15 -1.47 0.75
C SER A 305 21.87 -1.93 2.18
N ILE A 306 22.81 -2.68 2.78
CA ILE A 306 22.71 -3.17 4.16
C ILE A 306 22.73 -2.00 5.16
N GLU A 307 23.62 -1.02 4.96
CA GLU A 307 23.69 0.19 5.78
C GLU A 307 22.39 1.01 5.71
N THR A 308 21.79 1.11 4.51
CA THR A 308 20.59 1.92 4.26
C THR A 308 19.30 1.24 4.75
N LEU A 309 19.25 -0.08 4.76
CA LEU A 309 18.03 -0.85 5.07
C LEU A 309 17.36 -0.47 6.39
N PRO A 310 18.06 -0.33 7.55
CA PRO A 310 17.43 0.07 8.81
C PRO A 310 16.73 1.43 8.73
N THR A 311 17.33 2.38 8.04
CA THR A 311 16.80 3.74 7.86
C THR A 311 15.50 3.72 7.04
N VAL A 312 15.45 2.92 5.98
CA VAL A 312 14.25 2.77 5.15
C VAL A 312 13.14 2.03 5.89
N LEU A 313 13.48 1.02 6.70
CA LEU A 313 12.53 0.35 7.60
C LEU A 313 11.89 1.34 8.58
N ASN A 314 12.70 2.22 9.20
CA ASN A 314 12.20 3.26 10.09
C ASN A 314 11.28 4.24 9.37
N LEU A 315 11.64 4.69 8.16
CA LEU A 315 10.80 5.58 7.36
C LEU A 315 9.46 4.93 6.99
N ALA A 316 9.49 3.69 6.54
CA ALA A 316 8.30 2.93 6.20
C ALA A 316 7.37 2.78 7.41
N ALA A 317 7.92 2.44 8.57
CA ALA A 317 7.18 2.33 9.82
C ALA A 317 6.62 3.68 10.28
N ALA A 318 7.44 4.73 10.28
CA ALA A 318 7.06 6.09 10.65
C ALA A 318 5.97 6.66 9.72
N GLY A 319 6.06 6.39 8.43
CA GLY A 319 5.12 6.85 7.42
C GLY A 319 3.86 6.00 7.30
N GLY A 320 3.84 4.80 7.90
CA GLY A 320 2.76 3.83 7.74
C GLY A 320 2.60 3.35 6.29
N MET A 321 3.70 3.28 5.55
CA MET A 321 3.75 2.88 4.14
C MET A 321 4.40 1.51 3.96
N ASP A 322 4.21 0.91 2.79
CA ASP A 322 4.92 -0.33 2.45
C ASP A 322 6.41 -0.07 2.25
N LEU A 323 7.21 -1.11 2.52
CA LEU A 323 8.66 -0.99 2.54
C LEU A 323 9.26 -0.76 1.14
N ALA A 324 8.65 -1.35 0.11
CA ALA A 324 9.05 -1.15 -1.28
C ALA A 324 8.91 0.31 -1.71
N THR A 325 7.74 0.92 -1.43
CA THR A 325 7.48 2.35 -1.68
C THR A 325 8.45 3.26 -0.91
N ALA A 326 8.76 2.94 0.35
CA ALA A 326 9.72 3.72 1.14
C ALA A 326 11.15 3.62 0.55
N SER A 327 11.56 2.42 0.12
CA SER A 327 12.85 2.19 -0.54
C SER A 327 12.98 3.01 -1.81
N ASP A 328 12.01 2.89 -2.71
CA ASP A 328 11.98 3.59 -4.01
C ASP A 328 12.04 5.12 -3.78
N MET A 329 11.20 5.63 -2.89
CA MET A 329 11.18 7.05 -2.53
C MET A 329 12.52 7.55 -2.01
N VAL A 330 13.18 6.81 -1.12
CA VAL A 330 14.47 7.20 -0.55
C VAL A 330 15.56 7.17 -1.62
N THR A 331 15.66 6.07 -2.36
CA THR A 331 16.69 5.93 -3.40
C THR A 331 16.56 6.95 -4.50
N ASP A 332 15.35 7.23 -4.97
CA ASP A 332 15.06 8.24 -5.98
C ASP A 332 15.37 9.66 -5.48
N SER A 333 14.97 9.97 -4.22
CA SER A 333 15.25 11.27 -3.61
C SER A 333 16.76 11.50 -3.44
N MET A 334 17.47 10.49 -2.94
CA MET A 334 18.94 10.54 -2.79
C MET A 334 19.64 10.69 -4.13
N SER A 335 19.18 9.98 -5.16
CA SER A 335 19.69 10.10 -6.52
C SER A 335 19.42 11.48 -7.11
N ALA A 336 18.20 12.01 -6.96
CA ALA A 336 17.83 13.33 -7.47
C ALA A 336 18.61 14.46 -6.79
N LEU A 337 18.86 14.38 -5.48
CA LEU A 337 19.57 15.39 -4.69
C LEU A 337 21.09 15.20 -4.73
N GLY A 338 21.60 13.99 -4.95
CA GLY A 338 23.03 13.68 -4.92
C GLY A 338 23.67 14.08 -3.59
N ASP A 339 24.86 14.67 -3.64
CA ASP A 339 25.61 15.08 -2.44
C ASP A 339 24.85 16.08 -1.55
N ALA A 340 23.90 16.84 -2.11
CA ALA A 340 23.08 17.78 -1.35
C ALA A 340 22.10 17.07 -0.39
N ALA A 341 21.81 15.78 -0.58
CA ALA A 341 20.96 15.00 0.31
C ALA A 341 21.62 14.75 1.67
N GLY A 342 22.94 14.69 1.74
CA GLY A 342 23.67 14.23 2.91
C GLY A 342 23.59 12.71 3.09
N THR A 343 23.61 12.23 4.34
CA THR A 343 23.41 10.80 4.63
C THR A 343 21.94 10.44 4.52
N THR A 344 21.64 9.18 4.16
CA THR A 344 20.26 8.68 4.06
C THR A 344 19.53 8.80 5.40
N GLU A 345 20.20 8.51 6.52
CA GLU A 345 19.63 8.65 7.85
C GLU A 345 19.21 10.09 8.15
N SER A 346 20.13 11.04 7.98
CA SER A 346 19.85 12.46 8.18
C SER A 346 18.72 12.99 7.27
N PHE A 347 18.67 12.51 6.02
CA PHE A 347 17.59 12.85 5.08
C PHE A 347 16.23 12.35 5.58
N VAL A 348 16.16 11.09 5.98
CA VAL A 348 14.94 10.43 6.47
C VAL A 348 14.46 11.05 7.78
N ASP A 349 15.36 11.38 8.70
CA ASP A 349 15.04 12.06 9.95
C ASP A 349 14.42 13.43 9.72
N LYS A 350 14.94 14.20 8.75
CA LYS A 350 14.36 15.49 8.36
C LYS A 350 12.93 15.34 7.81
N MET A 351 12.67 14.31 7.00
CA MET A 351 11.33 14.01 6.52
C MET A 351 10.37 13.66 7.67
N ALA A 352 10.80 12.77 8.57
CA ALA A 352 10.03 12.38 9.74
C ALA A 352 9.71 13.59 10.64
N LYS A 353 10.72 14.41 10.94
CA LYS A 353 10.55 15.61 11.76
C LYS A 353 9.62 16.63 11.11
N THR A 354 9.73 16.85 9.82
CA THR A 354 8.84 17.75 9.07
C THR A 354 7.40 17.27 9.16
N SER A 355 7.15 15.95 9.02
CA SER A 355 5.81 15.39 9.15
C SER A 355 5.23 15.52 10.56
N GLN A 356 6.08 15.55 11.61
CA GLN A 356 5.65 15.78 12.99
C GLN A 356 5.33 17.26 13.30
N LYS A 357 5.96 18.20 12.59
CA LYS A 357 5.94 19.63 12.91
C LYS A 357 5.12 20.47 11.93
N SER A 358 4.57 19.86 10.89
CA SER A 358 3.73 20.52 9.88
C SER A 358 2.56 19.64 9.44
N ASN A 359 1.58 20.23 8.78
CA ASN A 359 0.34 19.55 8.37
C ASN A 359 0.54 18.69 7.11
N THR A 360 1.46 17.72 7.19
CA THR A 360 1.77 16.78 6.11
C THR A 360 2.06 15.38 6.67
N ASN A 361 2.37 14.44 5.82
CA ASN A 361 2.88 13.11 6.18
C ASN A 361 4.11 12.76 5.33
N VAL A 362 4.80 11.69 5.71
CA VAL A 362 6.05 11.25 5.05
C VAL A 362 5.84 11.00 3.56
N GLN A 363 4.74 10.36 3.18
CA GLN A 363 4.43 10.07 1.77
C GLN A 363 4.25 11.35 0.95
N GLN A 364 3.46 12.31 1.44
CA GLN A 364 3.27 13.60 0.76
C GLN A 364 4.58 14.38 0.64
N LEU A 365 5.45 14.32 1.66
CA LEU A 365 6.77 14.94 1.58
C LEU A 365 7.64 14.26 0.52
N GLY A 366 7.65 12.95 0.45
CA GLY A 366 8.36 12.22 -0.60
C GLY A 366 7.90 12.60 -1.99
N GLU A 367 6.58 12.61 -2.24
CA GLU A 367 6.01 13.08 -3.51
C GLU A 367 6.44 14.51 -3.85
N ALA A 368 6.50 15.41 -2.86
CA ALA A 368 6.95 16.77 -3.04
C ALA A 368 8.45 16.85 -3.39
N ILE A 369 9.28 16.11 -2.67
CA ILE A 369 10.74 16.06 -2.88
C ILE A 369 11.07 15.50 -4.26
N LEU A 370 10.44 14.41 -4.67
CA LEU A 370 10.60 13.83 -6.02
C LEU A 370 10.17 14.83 -7.12
N THR A 371 9.11 15.61 -6.86
CA THR A 371 8.60 16.60 -7.81
C THR A 371 9.51 17.83 -7.92
N VAL A 372 10.09 18.31 -6.82
CA VAL A 372 11.07 19.40 -6.86
C VAL A 372 12.38 18.92 -7.51
N GLY A 373 12.74 17.67 -7.28
CA GLY A 373 13.86 16.98 -7.89
C GLY A 373 15.20 17.73 -7.70
N GLY A 374 16.07 17.60 -8.69
CA GLY A 374 17.40 18.22 -8.66
C GLY A 374 17.43 19.75 -8.54
N THR A 375 16.29 20.45 -8.75
CA THR A 375 16.20 21.90 -8.56
C THR A 375 16.46 22.32 -7.11
N ALA A 376 16.14 21.45 -6.14
CA ALA A 376 16.39 21.69 -4.72
C ALA A 376 17.89 21.78 -4.36
N LYS A 377 18.80 21.29 -5.20
CA LYS A 377 20.25 21.42 -5.01
C LYS A 377 20.73 22.89 -4.94
N ASN A 378 19.94 23.81 -5.50
CA ASN A 378 20.28 25.23 -5.50
C ASN A 378 19.91 25.93 -4.19
N LEU A 379 19.18 25.30 -3.29
CA LEU A 379 18.81 25.88 -1.99
C LEU A 379 20.04 26.02 -1.09
N ALA A 380 20.27 27.21 -0.56
CA ALA A 380 21.40 27.51 0.32
C ALA A 380 21.41 26.66 1.59
N GLY A 381 20.25 26.44 2.19
CA GLY A 381 20.06 25.60 3.39
C GLY A 381 19.82 24.12 3.08
N GLY A 382 19.99 23.71 1.82
CA GLY A 382 19.91 22.31 1.38
C GLY A 382 18.59 21.61 1.79
N VAL A 383 18.71 20.37 2.29
CA VAL A 383 17.55 19.54 2.67
C VAL A 383 16.74 20.14 3.84
N VAL A 384 17.39 20.84 4.76
CA VAL A 384 16.70 21.52 5.87
C VAL A 384 15.76 22.59 5.32
N GLU A 385 16.27 23.47 4.48
CA GLU A 385 15.48 24.53 3.86
C GLU A 385 14.35 23.97 2.97
N MET A 386 14.66 22.95 2.18
CA MET A 386 13.67 22.25 1.35
C MET A 386 12.49 21.74 2.20
N ASN A 387 12.78 20.99 3.25
CA ASN A 387 11.75 20.44 4.13
C ASN A 387 11.00 21.53 4.90
N THR A 388 11.68 22.61 5.33
CA THR A 388 11.05 23.76 5.99
C THR A 388 10.02 24.41 5.07
N VAL A 389 10.38 24.69 3.83
CA VAL A 389 9.47 25.31 2.85
C VAL A 389 8.31 24.39 2.52
N LEU A 390 8.56 23.09 2.30
CA LEU A 390 7.50 22.11 2.05
C LEU A 390 6.55 21.98 3.25
N GLY A 391 7.07 22.05 4.47
CA GLY A 391 6.28 22.09 5.70
C GLY A 391 5.39 23.33 5.78
N ILE A 392 5.93 24.52 5.50
CA ILE A 392 5.17 25.78 5.44
C ILE A 392 4.08 25.70 4.36
N PHE A 393 4.39 25.19 3.18
CA PHE A 393 3.41 24.97 2.13
C PHE A 393 2.29 24.04 2.59
N ALA A 394 2.63 22.96 3.25
CA ALA A 394 1.68 21.99 3.76
C ALA A 394 0.75 22.58 4.84
N ASP A 395 1.25 23.42 5.73
CA ASP A 395 0.46 24.17 6.73
C ASP A 395 -0.57 25.08 6.04
N ASN A 396 -0.24 25.58 4.85
CA ASN A 396 -1.09 26.42 4.02
C ASN A 396 -1.89 25.66 2.95
N GLY A 397 -1.94 24.32 3.06
CA GLY A 397 -2.76 23.46 2.22
C GLY A 397 -2.19 23.23 0.80
N VAL A 398 -0.86 23.32 0.62
CA VAL A 398 -0.13 22.97 -0.61
C VAL A 398 0.76 21.79 -0.28
N LYS A 399 0.39 20.57 -0.71
CA LYS A 399 0.99 19.30 -0.27
C LYS A 399 1.35 18.39 -1.44
N GLY A 400 2.18 17.38 -1.17
CA GLY A 400 2.54 16.37 -2.16
C GLY A 400 3.17 16.99 -3.40
N ALA A 401 2.85 16.45 -4.56
CA ALA A 401 3.38 16.92 -5.85
C ALA A 401 3.06 18.40 -6.15
N GLU A 402 1.93 18.94 -5.64
CA GLU A 402 1.61 20.37 -5.74
C GLU A 402 2.65 21.22 -4.99
N GLY A 403 3.01 20.80 -3.76
CA GLY A 403 4.03 21.47 -2.95
C GLY A 403 5.41 21.45 -3.61
N GLY A 404 5.81 20.30 -4.16
CA GLY A 404 7.06 20.15 -4.90
C GLY A 404 7.11 21.02 -6.16
N THR A 405 6.00 21.05 -6.91
CA THR A 405 5.87 21.91 -8.10
C THR A 405 5.99 23.39 -7.73
N ALA A 406 5.30 23.81 -6.68
CA ALA A 406 5.33 25.18 -6.19
C ALA A 406 6.75 25.59 -5.76
N LEU A 407 7.45 24.75 -4.99
CA LEU A 407 8.83 25.02 -4.59
C LEU A 407 9.77 25.12 -5.79
N ARG A 408 9.68 24.16 -6.72
CA ARG A 408 10.45 24.22 -7.97
C ARG A 408 10.22 25.52 -8.72
N ASN A 409 8.96 25.94 -8.86
CA ASN A 409 8.61 27.16 -9.57
C ASN A 409 9.13 28.41 -8.86
N VAL A 410 9.07 28.47 -7.52
CA VAL A 410 9.64 29.55 -6.73
C VAL A 410 11.14 29.65 -6.95
N ILE A 411 11.87 28.52 -6.84
CA ILE A 411 13.32 28.50 -7.08
C ILE A 411 13.63 28.99 -8.50
N LEU A 412 12.93 28.47 -9.52
CA LEU A 412 13.19 28.86 -10.93
C LEU A 412 12.82 30.32 -11.19
N SER A 413 11.75 30.85 -10.60
CA SER A 413 11.38 32.27 -10.75
C SER A 413 12.44 33.20 -10.18
N LEU A 414 13.15 32.77 -9.14
CA LEU A 414 14.21 33.55 -8.49
C LEU A 414 15.57 33.36 -9.22
N THR A 415 15.92 32.11 -9.58
CA THR A 415 17.26 31.80 -10.12
C THR A 415 17.38 31.93 -11.63
N ALA A 416 16.26 31.73 -12.37
CA ALA A 416 16.19 31.84 -13.82
C ALA A 416 14.99 32.72 -14.25
N PRO A 417 14.93 33.98 -13.79
CA PRO A 417 13.80 34.86 -14.02
C PRO A 417 13.64 35.27 -15.47
N THR A 418 12.39 35.54 -15.85
CA THR A 418 12.14 36.24 -17.13
C THR A 418 12.74 37.63 -17.12
N ASP A 419 12.98 38.23 -18.30
CA ASP A 419 13.51 39.62 -18.42
C ASP A 419 12.64 40.62 -17.61
N LYS A 420 11.34 40.44 -17.60
CA LYS A 420 10.40 41.26 -16.82
C LYS A 420 10.63 41.10 -15.33
N ALA A 421 10.70 39.84 -14.84
CA ALA A 421 10.94 39.53 -13.44
C ALA A 421 12.32 40.05 -12.99
N LYS A 422 13.34 39.85 -13.79
CA LYS A 422 14.70 40.34 -13.53
C LYS A 422 14.73 41.86 -13.34
N LYS A 423 14.16 42.63 -14.28
CA LYS A 423 14.05 44.08 -14.18
C LYS A 423 13.27 44.54 -12.95
N GLN A 424 12.20 43.79 -12.59
CA GLN A 424 11.41 44.10 -11.40
C GLN A 424 12.22 43.87 -10.12
N MET A 425 12.94 42.76 -10.00
CA MET A 425 13.81 42.47 -8.86
C MET A 425 14.94 43.48 -8.73
N GLU A 426 15.59 43.84 -9.84
CA GLU A 426 16.63 44.90 -9.90
C GLU A 426 16.09 46.26 -9.45
N ALA A 427 14.89 46.65 -9.92
CA ALA A 427 14.25 47.91 -9.54
C ALA A 427 13.89 47.98 -8.05
N LEU A 428 13.59 46.82 -7.46
CA LEU A 428 13.27 46.65 -6.04
C LEU A 428 14.54 46.52 -5.17
N GLY A 429 15.70 46.32 -5.76
CA GLY A 429 16.93 46.00 -5.03
C GLY A 429 16.92 44.62 -4.39
N LEU A 430 16.02 43.71 -4.81
CA LEU A 430 15.90 42.35 -4.25
C LEU A 430 17.11 41.50 -4.72
N GLN A 431 17.92 41.09 -3.75
CA GLN A 431 19.09 40.25 -3.99
C GLN A 431 18.75 38.78 -3.76
N VAL A 432 18.85 37.96 -4.80
CA VAL A 432 18.63 36.52 -4.78
C VAL A 432 19.91 35.73 -4.59
N PHE A 433 21.04 36.30 -5.00
CA PHE A 433 22.36 35.69 -4.96
C PHE A 433 23.30 36.45 -4.03
N ASP A 434 24.22 35.73 -3.40
CA ASP A 434 25.31 36.29 -2.60
C ASP A 434 26.44 36.83 -3.54
N ALA A 435 27.48 37.40 -2.93
CA ALA A 435 28.64 37.94 -3.66
C ALA A 435 29.45 36.85 -4.43
N ASN A 436 29.25 35.57 -4.10
CA ASN A 436 29.91 34.43 -4.74
C ASN A 436 29.05 33.84 -5.87
N GLY A 437 27.81 34.32 -6.05
CA GLY A 437 26.87 33.83 -7.04
C GLY A 437 26.04 32.61 -6.55
N ASN A 438 26.09 32.26 -5.28
CA ASN A 438 25.23 31.23 -4.70
C ASN A 438 23.85 31.82 -4.35
N MET A 439 22.82 31.01 -4.47
CA MET A 439 21.49 31.40 -4.03
C MET A 439 21.48 31.71 -2.53
N ARG A 440 20.90 32.85 -2.15
CA ARG A 440 20.69 33.19 -0.74
C ARG A 440 19.56 32.32 -0.14
N PRO A 441 19.56 32.11 1.20
CA PRO A 441 18.46 31.43 1.87
C PRO A 441 17.11 32.04 1.49
N LEU A 442 16.12 31.19 1.21
CA LEU A 442 14.76 31.64 0.87
C LEU A 442 14.16 32.50 1.98
N ASN A 443 14.44 32.13 3.26
CA ASN A 443 13.96 32.93 4.40
C ASN A 443 14.44 34.38 4.33
N GLU A 444 15.72 34.59 4.07
CA GLU A 444 16.28 35.96 3.94
C GLU A 444 15.68 36.68 2.72
N THR A 445 15.64 36.01 1.57
CA THR A 445 15.11 36.57 0.32
C THR A 445 13.62 36.98 0.48
N PHE A 446 12.81 36.15 1.14
CA PHE A 446 11.41 36.44 1.38
C PHE A 446 11.18 37.46 2.51
N ASN A 447 12.06 37.55 3.50
CA ASN A 447 12.05 38.62 4.51
C ASN A 447 12.37 39.98 3.85
N ASP A 448 13.39 40.05 2.97
CA ASP A 448 13.70 41.26 2.23
C ASP A 448 12.52 41.68 1.34
N LEU A 449 11.93 40.72 0.61
CA LEU A 449 10.77 40.98 -0.23
C LEU A 449 9.56 41.45 0.60
N ASN A 450 9.33 40.85 1.76
CA ASN A 450 8.26 41.24 2.68
C ASN A 450 8.46 42.67 3.20
N GLY A 451 9.71 43.04 3.55
CA GLY A 451 10.06 44.41 3.93
C GLY A 451 9.78 45.43 2.82
N ILE A 452 10.13 45.09 1.58
CA ILE A 452 9.86 45.92 0.41
C ILE A 452 8.36 46.07 0.17
N LEU A 453 7.61 44.96 0.16
CA LEU A 453 6.16 44.95 -0.03
C LEU A 453 5.40 45.70 1.06
N GLY A 454 5.89 45.69 2.31
CA GLY A 454 5.28 46.37 3.43
C GLY A 454 5.16 47.91 3.26
N THR A 455 5.92 48.49 2.34
CA THR A 455 5.86 49.94 2.00
C THR A 455 4.87 50.27 0.88
N MET A 456 4.23 49.23 0.28
CA MET A 456 3.39 49.35 -0.91
C MET A 456 1.92 49.15 -0.61
N THR A 457 1.06 49.67 -1.47
CA THR A 457 -0.38 49.39 -1.44
C THR A 457 -0.63 47.94 -1.88
N GLN A 458 -1.76 47.37 -1.51
CA GLN A 458 -2.15 46.01 -1.87
C GLN A 458 -2.15 45.75 -3.41
N GLY A 459 -2.52 46.81 -4.20
CA GLY A 459 -2.48 46.72 -5.66
C GLY A 459 -1.06 46.61 -6.19
N GLU A 460 -0.14 47.44 -5.71
CA GLU A 460 1.28 47.41 -6.07
C GLU A 460 1.94 46.09 -5.63
N GLN A 461 1.64 45.60 -4.41
CA GLN A 461 2.10 44.28 -3.97
C GLN A 461 1.69 43.16 -4.95
N THR A 462 0.41 43.16 -5.36
CA THR A 462 -0.12 42.17 -6.30
C THR A 462 0.58 42.28 -7.67
N GLU A 463 0.85 43.49 -8.16
CA GLU A 463 1.53 43.72 -9.42
C GLU A 463 2.99 43.22 -9.37
N VAL A 464 3.70 43.55 -8.30
CA VAL A 464 5.07 43.09 -8.05
C VAL A 464 5.13 41.56 -8.03
N LEU A 465 4.30 40.90 -7.22
CA LEU A 465 4.28 39.45 -7.11
C LEU A 465 3.93 38.77 -8.44
N ASN A 466 2.95 39.30 -9.18
CA ASN A 466 2.60 38.80 -10.51
C ASN A 466 3.68 39.04 -11.58
N SER A 467 4.62 39.97 -11.35
CA SER A 467 5.71 40.22 -12.28
C SER A 467 6.91 39.32 -12.05
N ILE A 468 7.11 38.86 -10.79
CA ILE A 468 8.23 37.99 -10.40
C ILE A 468 7.83 36.51 -10.49
N PHE A 469 6.64 36.16 -9.98
CA PHE A 469 6.16 34.80 -9.88
C PHE A 469 4.97 34.53 -10.81
N ASN A 470 4.75 33.24 -11.14
CA ASN A 470 3.55 32.84 -11.88
C ASN A 470 2.29 32.98 -11.01
N LYS A 471 1.16 33.30 -11.63
CA LYS A 471 -0.13 33.45 -10.91
C LYS A 471 -0.55 32.19 -10.16
N VAL A 472 -0.23 31.02 -10.68
CA VAL A 472 -0.57 29.73 -10.07
C VAL A 472 0.21 29.48 -8.77
N ASP A 473 1.39 30.08 -8.64
CA ASP A 473 2.28 29.90 -7.50
C ASP A 473 2.05 30.94 -6.38
N LEU A 474 1.19 31.95 -6.60
CA LEU A 474 0.97 33.03 -5.64
C LEU A 474 0.45 32.54 -4.27
N LYS A 475 -0.29 31.43 -4.23
CA LYS A 475 -0.71 30.82 -2.95
C LYS A 475 0.50 30.42 -2.12
N SER A 476 1.49 29.79 -2.74
CA SER A 476 2.72 29.31 -2.09
C SER A 476 3.68 30.45 -1.79
N VAL A 477 3.78 31.45 -2.68
CA VAL A 477 4.54 32.69 -2.46
C VAL A 477 3.99 33.45 -1.26
N ASN A 478 2.67 33.62 -1.15
CA ASN A 478 2.02 34.25 -0.01
C ASN A 478 2.22 33.45 1.28
N ALA A 479 2.24 32.12 1.20
CA ALA A 479 2.55 31.27 2.34
C ALA A 479 3.98 31.52 2.86
N LEU A 480 4.97 31.65 1.96
CA LEU A 480 6.35 31.99 2.35
C LEU A 480 6.44 33.40 2.93
N LEU A 481 5.83 34.40 2.28
CA LEU A 481 5.82 35.77 2.79
C LEU A 481 5.21 35.86 4.20
N ALA A 482 4.11 35.17 4.45
CA ALA A 482 3.45 35.17 5.75
C ALA A 482 4.22 34.44 6.85
N ASN A 483 5.11 33.52 6.48
CA ASN A 483 5.82 32.63 7.40
C ASN A 483 7.35 32.80 7.33
N SER A 484 7.88 33.72 6.53
CA SER A 484 9.29 34.13 6.60
C SER A 484 9.57 34.80 7.95
N GLY A 485 10.70 34.48 8.56
CA GLY A 485 11.05 34.91 9.92
C GLY A 485 10.73 33.83 10.97
N GLU A 486 10.02 34.18 12.03
CA GLU A 486 9.87 33.34 13.24
C GLU A 486 9.41 31.90 12.96
N ARG A 487 8.36 31.71 12.16
CA ARG A 487 7.85 30.37 11.85
C ARG A 487 8.83 29.55 11.01
N PHE A 488 9.50 30.19 10.05
CA PHE A 488 10.52 29.54 9.25
C PHE A 488 11.70 29.10 10.13
N ASP A 489 12.18 29.98 10.99
CA ASP A 489 13.31 29.73 11.88
C ASP A 489 12.97 28.63 12.89
N GLU A 490 11.78 28.66 13.48
CA GLU A 490 11.27 27.63 14.38
C GLU A 490 11.26 26.25 13.70
N LEU A 491 10.62 26.14 12.52
CA LEU A 491 10.49 24.88 11.81
C LEU A 491 11.86 24.37 11.31
N SER A 492 12.70 25.27 10.79
CA SER A 492 14.07 24.98 10.38
C SER A 492 14.91 24.49 11.56
N GLY A 493 14.75 25.09 12.74
CA GLY A 493 15.40 24.65 13.98
C GLY A 493 15.00 23.22 14.35
N TYR A 494 13.71 22.89 14.34
CA TYR A 494 13.25 21.51 14.59
C TYR A 494 13.81 20.51 13.59
N ILE A 495 13.86 20.88 12.30
CA ILE A 495 14.35 20.00 11.23
C ILE A 495 15.87 19.83 11.28
N SER A 496 16.59 20.85 11.78
CA SER A 496 18.04 20.77 11.98
C SER A 496 18.42 19.89 13.16
N ASP A 497 17.60 19.88 14.22
CA ASP A 497 17.78 19.08 15.43
C ASP A 497 16.80 17.90 15.42
N CYS A 498 17.07 16.93 14.55
CA CYS A 498 16.11 15.84 14.28
C CYS A 498 16.73 14.44 14.30
N ASP A 499 17.97 14.30 14.72
CA ASP A 499 18.66 13.00 14.73
C ASP A 499 17.83 11.93 15.45
N GLY A 500 17.64 10.78 14.80
CA GLY A 500 16.82 9.67 15.27
C GLY A 500 15.30 9.86 15.16
N ALA A 501 14.82 10.96 14.57
CA ALA A 501 13.38 11.27 14.53
C ALA A 501 12.54 10.19 13.82
N ALA A 502 13.07 9.55 12.79
CA ALA A 502 12.38 8.48 12.08
C ALA A 502 12.30 7.20 12.94
N ALA A 503 13.38 6.86 13.65
CA ALA A 503 13.42 5.72 14.55
C ALA A 503 12.47 5.90 15.74
N ASP A 504 12.45 7.07 16.37
CA ASP A 504 11.54 7.41 17.47
C ASP A 504 10.08 7.38 17.03
N MET A 505 9.79 7.89 15.83
CA MET A 505 8.46 7.86 15.25
C MET A 505 8.02 6.42 14.95
N ALA A 506 8.89 5.60 14.36
CA ALA A 506 8.66 4.20 14.10
C ALA A 506 8.40 3.41 15.39
N ALA A 507 9.22 3.64 16.43
CA ALA A 507 9.04 3.03 17.74
C ALA A 507 7.67 3.38 18.35
N THR A 508 7.30 4.67 18.30
CA THR A 508 6.00 5.14 18.78
C THR A 508 4.83 4.51 18.02
N MET A 509 4.93 4.42 16.68
CA MET A 509 3.90 3.82 15.83
C MET A 509 3.72 2.32 16.13
N ASN A 510 4.78 1.63 16.55
CA ASN A 510 4.78 0.19 16.86
C ASN A 510 4.50 -0.12 18.34
N ASP A 511 4.52 0.87 19.24
CA ASP A 511 4.25 0.63 20.68
C ASP A 511 2.76 0.51 20.99
N ASN A 512 2.12 -0.43 20.34
CA ASN A 512 0.73 -0.80 20.57
C ASN A 512 0.54 -2.31 20.30
N LEU A 513 -0.63 -2.85 20.67
CA LEU A 513 -0.92 -4.27 20.49
C LEU A 513 -0.79 -4.73 19.03
N GLN A 514 -1.27 -3.92 18.09
CA GLN A 514 -1.21 -4.24 16.66
C GLN A 514 0.24 -4.33 16.17
N GLY A 515 1.10 -3.38 16.55
CA GLY A 515 2.53 -3.39 16.22
C GLY A 515 3.22 -4.65 16.79
N LYS A 516 2.98 -4.97 18.06
CA LYS A 516 3.54 -6.18 18.72
C LYS A 516 3.08 -7.47 18.04
N VAL A 517 1.82 -7.55 17.60
CA VAL A 517 1.30 -8.70 16.83
C VAL A 517 1.94 -8.76 15.45
N THR A 518 2.20 -7.63 14.80
CA THR A 518 2.84 -7.59 13.49
C THR A 518 4.30 -8.06 13.59
N ILE A 519 5.06 -7.58 14.58
CA ILE A 519 6.43 -8.04 14.86
C ILE A 519 6.46 -9.55 15.16
N LEU A 520 5.50 -10.06 15.95
CA LEU A 520 5.38 -11.49 16.21
C LEU A 520 5.16 -12.30 14.91
N LYS A 521 4.32 -11.81 14.00
CA LYS A 521 4.08 -12.46 12.70
C LYS A 521 5.35 -12.49 11.85
N SER A 522 6.09 -11.39 11.79
CA SER A 522 7.37 -11.31 11.07
C SER A 522 8.40 -12.27 11.66
N GLY A 523 8.47 -12.38 12.99
CA GLY A 523 9.32 -13.36 13.66
C GLY A 523 8.93 -14.82 13.37
N LEU A 524 7.63 -15.12 13.27
CA LEU A 524 7.14 -16.45 12.86
C LEU A 524 7.47 -16.76 11.39
N GLU A 525 7.45 -15.77 10.51
CA GLU A 525 7.93 -15.90 9.13
C GLU A 525 9.41 -16.24 9.09
N GLY A 526 10.23 -15.55 9.88
CA GLY A 526 11.65 -15.86 10.04
C GLY A 526 11.92 -17.32 10.49
N LEU A 527 11.12 -17.85 11.42
CA LEU A 527 11.17 -19.26 11.80
C LEU A 527 10.81 -20.18 10.64
N GLY A 528 9.81 -19.80 9.82
CA GLY A 528 9.44 -20.53 8.61
C GLY A 528 10.59 -20.60 7.60
N ILE A 529 11.28 -19.48 7.36
CA ILE A 529 12.47 -19.40 6.49
C ILE A 529 13.58 -20.31 7.02
N ALA A 530 13.88 -20.23 8.31
CA ALA A 530 14.92 -21.06 8.93
C ALA A 530 14.61 -22.58 8.84
N ALA A 531 13.34 -22.96 8.98
CA ALA A 531 12.89 -24.33 8.75
C ALA A 531 13.04 -24.72 7.27
N TYR A 532 12.62 -23.88 6.34
CA TYR A 532 12.75 -24.12 4.90
C TYR A 532 14.21 -24.36 4.50
N GLU A 533 15.16 -23.59 5.00
CA GLU A 533 16.59 -23.74 4.69
C GLU A 533 17.15 -25.14 5.06
N LYS A 534 16.60 -25.76 6.11
CA LYS A 534 16.96 -27.15 6.47
C LYS A 534 16.44 -28.19 5.47
N PHE A 535 15.33 -27.87 4.81
CA PHE A 535 14.62 -28.81 3.91
C PHE A 535 14.80 -28.49 2.43
N LYS A 536 15.36 -27.31 2.08
CA LYS A 536 15.53 -26.84 0.72
C LYS A 536 16.20 -27.86 -0.20
N THR A 537 17.39 -28.35 0.19
CA THR A 537 18.16 -29.28 -0.65
C THR A 537 17.43 -30.59 -0.91
N PRO A 538 16.85 -31.30 0.09
CA PRO A 538 16.04 -32.47 -0.17
C PRO A 538 14.80 -32.21 -1.06
N LEU A 539 14.16 -31.06 -0.91
CA LEU A 539 13.00 -30.67 -1.72
C LEU A 539 13.40 -30.37 -3.16
N THR A 540 14.46 -29.62 -3.38
CA THR A 540 14.97 -29.29 -4.71
C THR A 540 15.35 -30.56 -5.47
N ASN A 541 16.14 -31.42 -4.86
CA ASN A 541 16.51 -32.71 -5.46
C ASN A 541 15.28 -33.57 -5.82
N ALA A 542 14.25 -33.54 -4.99
CA ALA A 542 13.03 -34.30 -5.24
C ALA A 542 12.22 -33.69 -6.41
N VAL A 543 12.15 -32.36 -6.51
CA VAL A 543 11.49 -31.69 -7.65
C VAL A 543 12.27 -31.90 -8.94
N GLU A 544 13.59 -31.80 -8.91
CA GLU A 544 14.45 -32.07 -10.07
C GLU A 544 14.30 -33.52 -10.58
N ASN A 545 14.33 -34.50 -9.68
CA ASN A 545 14.11 -35.89 -10.02
C ASN A 545 12.73 -36.14 -10.66
N ILE A 546 11.67 -35.48 -10.13
CA ILE A 546 10.32 -35.57 -10.71
C ILE A 546 10.29 -34.91 -12.09
N THR A 547 10.94 -33.76 -12.24
CA THR A 547 11.00 -33.02 -13.51
C THR A 547 11.73 -33.84 -14.57
N GLU A 548 12.84 -34.50 -14.22
CA GLU A 548 13.57 -35.40 -15.09
C GLU A 548 12.70 -36.59 -15.51
N VAL A 549 11.99 -37.21 -14.56
CA VAL A 549 11.05 -38.31 -14.84
C VAL A 549 9.91 -37.87 -15.73
N ILE A 550 9.36 -36.65 -15.54
CA ILE A 550 8.32 -36.08 -16.40
C ILE A 550 8.87 -35.80 -17.81
N GLY A 551 10.09 -35.28 -17.92
CA GLY A 551 10.78 -35.08 -19.21
C GLY A 551 11.00 -36.41 -19.96
N GLN A 552 11.39 -37.42 -19.23
CA GLN A 552 11.59 -38.78 -19.78
C GLN A 552 10.25 -39.41 -20.19
N LEU A 553 9.19 -39.22 -19.40
CA LEU A 553 7.82 -39.64 -19.74
C LEU A 553 7.31 -38.97 -21.02
N GLN A 554 7.64 -37.72 -21.22
CA GLN A 554 7.26 -36.97 -22.42
C GLN A 554 7.96 -37.51 -23.66
N THR A 555 9.21 -37.94 -23.50
CA THR A 555 10.01 -38.63 -24.56
C THR A 555 9.48 -40.02 -24.82
N ASP A 556 9.25 -40.83 -23.78
CA ASP A 556 8.75 -42.21 -23.85
C ASP A 556 7.30 -42.27 -24.41
N LEU A 557 6.47 -41.25 -24.17
CA LEU A 557 5.15 -41.08 -24.77
C LEU A 557 5.22 -40.80 -26.27
N THR A 558 6.26 -40.11 -26.70
CA THR A 558 6.48 -39.80 -28.11
C THR A 558 7.00 -41.03 -28.86
N ASP A 559 7.77 -41.90 -28.18
CA ASP A 559 8.40 -43.12 -28.76
C ASP A 559 7.60 -44.41 -28.51
N GLY A 560 6.47 -44.35 -27.80
CA GLY A 560 5.54 -45.50 -27.64
C GLY A 560 5.93 -46.53 -26.57
N SER A 561 6.88 -46.25 -25.68
CA SER A 561 7.35 -47.17 -24.62
C SER A 561 6.90 -46.77 -23.21
N LEU A 562 5.66 -47.09 -22.88
CA LEU A 562 4.99 -46.62 -21.62
C LEU A 562 5.31 -47.42 -20.35
N SER A 563 5.94 -48.59 -20.45
CA SER A 563 5.98 -49.55 -19.33
C SER A 563 7.02 -49.28 -18.23
N GLY A 564 8.05 -48.47 -18.49
CA GLY A 564 9.08 -48.15 -17.50
C GLY A 564 8.87 -46.80 -16.75
N ALA A 565 8.09 -45.93 -17.33
CA ALA A 565 7.91 -44.55 -16.82
C ALA A 565 6.99 -44.49 -15.59
N LEU A 566 5.94 -45.31 -15.54
CA LEU A 566 5.01 -45.37 -14.38
C LEU A 566 5.69 -45.96 -13.13
N GLU A 567 6.62 -46.91 -13.29
CA GLU A 567 7.36 -47.51 -12.17
C GLU A 567 8.37 -46.50 -11.58
N LYS A 568 9.02 -45.69 -12.42
CA LYS A 568 9.94 -44.61 -11.99
C LYS A 568 9.19 -43.46 -11.29
N ILE A 569 7.99 -43.11 -11.74
CA ILE A 569 7.12 -42.11 -11.06
C ILE A 569 6.72 -42.62 -9.68
N ALA A 570 6.26 -43.87 -9.58
CA ALA A 570 5.86 -44.46 -8.30
C ALA A 570 7.04 -44.52 -7.32
N THR A 571 8.24 -44.84 -7.83
CA THR A 571 9.47 -44.85 -7.03
C THR A 571 9.91 -43.44 -6.62
N GLY A 572 9.83 -42.46 -7.53
CA GLY A 572 10.15 -41.04 -7.25
C GLY A 572 9.21 -40.43 -6.20
N PHE A 573 7.91 -40.68 -6.28
CA PHE A 573 6.95 -40.28 -5.27
C PHE A 573 7.12 -41.02 -3.94
N GLY A 574 7.48 -42.31 -3.99
CA GLY A 574 7.80 -43.10 -2.80
C GLY A 574 8.99 -42.53 -2.05
N ASN A 575 10.07 -42.21 -2.72
CA ASN A 575 11.26 -41.57 -2.16
C ASN A 575 10.99 -40.18 -1.60
N LEU A 576 10.10 -39.42 -2.24
CA LEU A 576 9.68 -38.08 -1.74
C LEU A 576 8.90 -38.21 -0.44
N ILE A 577 8.01 -39.19 -0.33
CA ILE A 577 7.22 -39.47 0.88
C ILE A 577 8.11 -39.98 2.01
N GLU A 578 9.07 -40.85 1.71
CA GLU A 578 10.03 -41.39 2.66
C GLU A 578 10.95 -40.30 3.21
N LYS A 579 11.53 -39.46 2.33
CA LYS A 579 12.36 -38.32 2.75
C LYS A 579 11.57 -37.23 3.46
N ALA A 580 10.36 -36.96 3.06
CA ALA A 580 9.47 -36.07 3.83
C ALA A 580 9.15 -36.63 5.23
N GLY A 581 9.06 -37.94 5.36
CA GLY A 581 8.91 -38.64 6.64
C GLY A 581 10.18 -38.58 7.52
N GLU A 582 11.37 -38.75 6.96
CA GLU A 582 12.65 -38.57 7.65
C GLU A 582 12.84 -37.14 8.15
N ILE A 583 12.45 -36.16 7.36
CA ILE A 583 12.48 -34.73 7.69
C ILE A 583 11.55 -34.38 8.86
N VAL A 584 10.38 -35.04 8.94
CA VAL A 584 9.42 -34.86 10.04
C VAL A 584 9.88 -35.60 11.32
N ALA A 585 10.74 -36.58 11.19
CA ALA A 585 11.27 -37.37 12.31
C ALA A 585 12.57 -36.81 12.93
N ALA A 586 13.29 -35.96 12.20
CA ALA A 586 14.50 -35.25 12.66
C ALA A 586 14.18 -33.85 13.23
#